data_208b0460686acc8c304a5a1ef1a2ac71
#
_entry.id   208b0460686acc8c304a5a1ef1a2ac71
#
_cell.length_a   1.000
_cell.length_b   1.000
_cell.length_c   1.000
_cell.angle_alpha   90.00
_cell.angle_beta   90.00
_cell.angle_gamma   90.00
#
_symmetry.space_group_name_H-M   'P 1'
#
loop_
_entity.id
_entity.type
_entity.pdbx_description
1 polymer ?
#
loop_
_entity_poly.entity_id
_entity_poly.type
_entity_poly.pdbx_seq_one_letter_code
_entity_poly.pdbx_strand_id
1 'polypeptide(L)'
;MLKRISDFFAGVKMTAVSGVCLAASLVMLLADVNPILDPAWITVVLSGYPLLYLALTRLFFEKWISSALLISMAMVASLSIGELFAAGEVAFIMAIGAILEDRTVARAKKGLSQLIALAPQEGRRLTAENGVVREEKIPAEQIQEGDLLRILPGEKIPVDGVIVEGQTSVDQSVMTGESLPADKEA
;
A
#
# COMPACT_ATOMS: atom_id res chain seq x y z
N MET A 1 4.58 19.52 -11.24
CA MET A 1 3.25 20.11 -11.46
C MET A 1 2.27 19.10 -12.04
N LEU A 2 2.58 18.45 -13.14
CA LEU A 2 1.72 17.43 -13.80
C LEU A 2 1.29 16.28 -12.88
N LYS A 3 2.21 15.74 -12.07
CA LYS A 3 1.90 14.69 -11.08
C LYS A 3 0.81 15.11 -10.09
N ARG A 4 0.90 16.32 -9.53
CA ARG A 4 -0.11 16.84 -8.58
C ARG A 4 -1.50 16.98 -9.21
N ILE A 5 -1.55 17.36 -10.49
CA ILE A 5 -2.80 17.45 -11.24
C ILE A 5 -3.36 16.04 -11.47
N SER A 6 -2.52 15.10 -11.87
CA SER A 6 -2.91 13.69 -12.02
C SER A 6 -3.45 13.10 -10.74
N ASP A 7 -2.76 13.29 -9.60
CA ASP A 7 -3.18 12.78 -8.28
C ASP A 7 -4.52 13.40 -7.83
N PHE A 8 -4.77 14.68 -8.16
CA PHE A 8 -6.04 15.33 -7.88
C PHE A 8 -7.20 14.71 -8.67
N PHE A 9 -7.00 14.47 -9.97
CA PHE A 9 -8.03 13.87 -10.81
C PHE A 9 -8.22 12.35 -10.54
N ALA A 10 -7.18 11.65 -10.10
CA ALA A 10 -7.28 10.25 -9.69
C ALA A 10 -8.02 10.04 -8.35
N GLY A 11 -8.36 11.11 -7.63
CA GLY A 11 -9.03 11.04 -6.33
C GLY A 11 -10.47 10.52 -6.43
N VAL A 12 -10.94 9.83 -5.35
CA VAL A 12 -12.29 9.24 -5.26
C VAL A 12 -13.40 10.24 -5.60
N LYS A 13 -13.25 11.51 -5.20
CA LYS A 13 -14.26 12.55 -5.48
C LYS A 13 -14.39 12.83 -6.97
N MET A 14 -13.27 12.96 -7.68
CA MET A 14 -13.26 13.22 -9.12
C MET A 14 -13.75 12.00 -9.91
N THR A 15 -13.39 10.79 -9.48
CA THR A 15 -13.92 9.55 -10.05
C THR A 15 -15.43 9.45 -9.84
N ALA A 16 -15.98 9.86 -8.69
CA ALA A 16 -17.43 9.89 -8.49
C ALA A 16 -18.13 10.88 -9.44
N VAL A 17 -17.58 12.09 -9.61
CA VAL A 17 -18.10 13.06 -10.59
C VAL A 17 -18.05 12.49 -12.01
N SER A 18 -16.95 11.87 -12.37
CA SER A 18 -16.75 11.18 -13.65
C SER A 18 -17.84 10.12 -13.88
N GLY A 19 -18.17 9.30 -12.87
CA GLY A 19 -19.21 8.30 -12.93
C GLY A 19 -20.61 8.88 -13.12
N VAL A 20 -20.92 10.00 -12.45
CA VAL A 20 -22.21 10.69 -12.65
C VAL A 20 -22.33 11.24 -14.07
N CYS A 21 -21.26 11.84 -14.62
CA CYS A 21 -21.25 12.34 -15.99
C CYS A 21 -21.41 11.19 -17.00
N LEU A 22 -20.75 10.06 -16.76
CA LEU A 22 -20.87 8.89 -17.62
C LEU A 22 -22.28 8.30 -17.59
N ALA A 23 -22.91 8.22 -16.41
CA ALA A 23 -24.30 7.78 -16.27
C ALA A 23 -25.26 8.72 -16.98
N ALA A 24 -25.03 10.04 -16.92
CA ALA A 24 -25.83 11.02 -17.64
C ALA A 24 -25.68 10.83 -19.17
N SER A 25 -24.46 10.61 -19.66
CA SER A 25 -24.21 10.31 -21.08
C SER A 25 -24.91 9.02 -21.54
N LEU A 26 -24.89 7.97 -20.69
CA LEU A 26 -25.60 6.71 -20.97
C LEU A 26 -27.11 6.94 -21.11
N VAL A 27 -27.71 7.71 -20.20
CA VAL A 27 -29.14 8.03 -20.27
C VAL A 27 -29.47 8.79 -21.56
N MET A 28 -28.63 9.74 -21.96
CA MET A 28 -28.81 10.48 -23.19
C MET A 28 -28.68 9.57 -24.43
N LEU A 29 -27.71 8.66 -24.40
CA LEU A 29 -27.52 7.65 -25.47
C LEU A 29 -28.75 6.74 -25.59
N LEU A 30 -29.29 6.25 -24.47
CA LEU A 30 -30.48 5.39 -24.47
C LEU A 30 -31.77 6.14 -24.87
N ALA A 31 -31.82 7.44 -24.62
CA ALA A 31 -32.93 8.31 -25.00
C ALA A 31 -32.84 8.84 -26.44
N ASP A 32 -31.79 8.45 -27.20
CA ASP A 32 -31.49 8.93 -28.56
C ASP A 32 -31.36 10.47 -28.64
N VAL A 33 -30.88 11.08 -27.56
CA VAL A 33 -30.65 12.52 -27.46
C VAL A 33 -29.17 12.79 -27.76
N ASN A 34 -28.93 13.56 -28.84
CA ASN A 34 -27.59 13.97 -29.24
C ASN A 34 -27.30 15.41 -28.73
N PRO A 35 -26.71 15.58 -27.53
CA PRO A 35 -26.39 16.90 -27.01
C PRO A 35 -25.24 17.51 -27.80
N ILE A 36 -25.20 18.85 -27.87
CA ILE A 36 -24.06 19.60 -28.46
C ILE A 36 -22.77 19.31 -27.70
N LEU A 37 -22.87 19.09 -26.38
CA LEU A 37 -21.75 18.74 -25.52
C LEU A 37 -22.15 17.52 -24.66
N ASP A 38 -21.59 16.35 -25.01
CA ASP A 38 -21.84 15.12 -24.28
C ASP A 38 -21.09 15.13 -22.93
N PRO A 39 -21.77 14.82 -21.80
CA PRO A 39 -21.14 14.71 -20.49
C PRO A 39 -19.98 13.70 -20.44
N ALA A 40 -19.92 12.71 -21.33
CA ALA A 40 -18.81 11.77 -21.44
C ALA A 40 -17.46 12.47 -21.67
N TRP A 41 -17.41 13.67 -22.28
CA TRP A 41 -16.19 14.46 -22.39
C TRP A 41 -15.57 14.78 -21.02
N ILE A 42 -16.40 15.09 -20.04
CA ILE A 42 -15.93 15.35 -18.67
C ILE A 42 -15.27 14.08 -18.09
N THR A 43 -15.90 12.92 -18.31
CA THR A 43 -15.36 11.63 -17.89
C THR A 43 -14.02 11.32 -18.55
N VAL A 44 -13.92 11.51 -19.86
CA VAL A 44 -12.68 11.29 -20.61
C VAL A 44 -11.55 12.19 -20.09
N VAL A 45 -11.84 13.45 -19.80
CA VAL A 45 -10.83 14.36 -19.25
C VAL A 45 -10.45 14.00 -17.83
N LEU A 46 -11.42 13.80 -16.92
CA LEU A 46 -11.15 13.56 -15.50
C LEU A 46 -10.48 12.21 -15.24
N SER A 47 -10.95 11.15 -15.88
CA SER A 47 -10.43 9.78 -15.69
C SER A 47 -9.35 9.42 -16.71
N GLY A 48 -9.42 9.95 -17.93
CA GLY A 48 -8.45 9.66 -18.98
C GLY A 48 -7.11 10.37 -18.80
N TYR A 49 -7.10 11.60 -18.25
CA TYR A 49 -5.84 12.32 -18.01
C TYR A 49 -4.89 11.55 -17.05
N PRO A 50 -5.31 11.08 -15.85
CA PRO A 50 -4.45 10.27 -14.97
C PRO A 50 -3.96 9.00 -15.65
N LEU A 51 -4.82 8.34 -16.42
CA LEU A 51 -4.50 7.13 -17.16
C LEU A 51 -3.40 7.37 -18.20
N LEU A 52 -3.55 8.40 -19.04
CA LEU A 52 -2.55 8.80 -20.03
C LEU A 52 -1.23 9.22 -19.37
N TYR A 53 -1.30 9.99 -18.31
CA TYR A 53 -0.12 10.41 -17.55
C TYR A 53 0.66 9.19 -17.02
N LEU A 54 -0.03 8.22 -16.42
CA LEU A 54 0.58 6.99 -15.92
C LEU A 54 1.19 6.14 -17.05
N ALA A 55 0.46 5.99 -18.16
CA ALA A 55 0.91 5.24 -19.33
C ALA A 55 2.22 5.83 -19.91
N LEU A 56 2.22 7.15 -20.13
CA LEU A 56 3.39 7.85 -20.68
C LEU A 56 4.57 7.85 -19.71
N THR A 57 4.33 8.05 -18.42
CA THR A 57 5.39 8.02 -17.42
C THR A 57 6.07 6.65 -17.37
N ARG A 58 5.31 5.56 -17.31
CA ARG A 58 5.85 4.21 -17.31
C ARG A 58 6.58 3.87 -18.60
N LEU A 59 6.07 4.29 -19.75
CA LEU A 59 6.69 4.04 -21.04
C LEU A 59 8.04 4.76 -21.18
N PHE A 60 8.09 6.06 -20.89
CA PHE A 60 9.28 6.88 -21.15
C PHE A 60 10.33 6.85 -20.05
N PHE A 61 9.92 6.78 -18.77
CA PHE A 61 10.85 6.84 -17.64
C PHE A 61 11.19 5.45 -17.11
N GLU A 62 10.22 4.54 -17.01
CA GLU A 62 10.44 3.20 -16.48
C GLU A 62 10.76 2.19 -17.58
N LYS A 63 10.61 2.58 -18.86
CA LYS A 63 10.76 1.71 -20.05
C LYS A 63 9.96 0.41 -19.96
N TRP A 64 8.80 0.50 -19.32
CA TRP A 64 7.92 -0.62 -19.03
C TRP A 64 6.60 -0.49 -19.77
N ILE A 65 6.23 -1.52 -20.55
CA ILE A 65 4.92 -1.60 -21.21
C ILE A 65 3.90 -2.05 -20.15
N SER A 66 3.04 -1.13 -19.72
CA SER A 66 2.03 -1.38 -18.70
C SER A 66 0.64 -1.56 -19.29
N SER A 67 -0.27 -2.20 -18.55
CA SER A 67 -1.69 -2.28 -18.92
C SER A 67 -2.31 -0.89 -19.14
N ALA A 68 -1.86 0.13 -18.42
CA ALA A 68 -2.29 1.51 -18.59
C ALA A 68 -2.02 2.02 -20.02
N LEU A 69 -0.90 1.62 -20.66
CA LEU A 69 -0.59 1.98 -22.04
C LEU A 69 -1.58 1.35 -23.01
N LEU A 70 -1.85 0.04 -22.88
CA LEU A 70 -2.77 -0.67 -23.76
C LEU A 70 -4.19 -0.09 -23.66
N ILE A 71 -4.63 0.21 -22.45
CA ILE A 71 -5.96 0.78 -22.20
C ILE A 71 -6.04 2.23 -22.69
N SER A 72 -4.95 3.02 -22.55
CA SER A 72 -4.89 4.36 -23.14
C SER A 72 -5.00 4.33 -24.65
N MET A 73 -4.40 3.34 -25.30
CA MET A 73 -4.54 3.15 -26.76
C MET A 73 -5.99 2.83 -27.14
N ALA A 74 -6.67 1.94 -26.37
CA ALA A 74 -8.08 1.64 -26.59
C ALA A 74 -8.97 2.88 -26.45
N MET A 75 -8.74 3.68 -25.38
CA MET A 75 -9.45 4.94 -25.16
C MET A 75 -9.25 5.92 -26.32
N VAL A 76 -8.03 6.11 -26.79
CA VAL A 76 -7.71 6.99 -27.91
C VAL A 76 -8.34 6.46 -29.21
N ALA A 77 -8.32 5.15 -29.43
CA ALA A 77 -8.97 4.54 -30.59
C ALA A 77 -10.49 4.80 -30.58
N SER A 78 -11.17 4.61 -29.44
CA SER A 78 -12.60 4.92 -29.28
C SER A 78 -12.90 6.39 -29.56
N LEU A 79 -12.06 7.31 -29.09
CA LEU A 79 -12.20 8.74 -29.42
C LEU A 79 -12.03 9.00 -30.91
N SER A 80 -11.11 8.30 -31.58
CA SER A 80 -10.80 8.50 -33.00
C SER A 80 -11.95 8.08 -33.93
N ILE A 81 -12.75 7.08 -33.51
CA ILE A 81 -13.92 6.62 -34.25
C ILE A 81 -15.22 7.35 -33.84
N GLY A 82 -15.13 8.30 -32.88
CA GLY A 82 -16.27 9.08 -32.43
C GLY A 82 -17.08 8.45 -31.29
N GLU A 83 -16.67 7.30 -30.76
CA GLU A 83 -17.34 6.58 -29.69
C GLU A 83 -16.94 7.17 -28.31
N LEU A 84 -17.51 8.32 -28.02
CA LEU A 84 -17.15 9.12 -26.86
C LEU A 84 -17.54 8.44 -25.53
N PHE A 85 -18.74 7.83 -25.48
CA PHE A 85 -19.20 7.08 -24.32
C PHE A 85 -18.25 5.91 -24.01
N ALA A 86 -17.89 5.11 -25.02
CA ALA A 86 -16.98 3.98 -24.84
C ALA A 86 -15.59 4.43 -24.35
N ALA A 87 -15.08 5.56 -24.85
CA ALA A 87 -13.82 6.11 -24.36
C ALA A 87 -13.90 6.54 -22.89
N GLY A 88 -15.01 7.17 -22.48
CA GLY A 88 -15.28 7.54 -21.09
C GLY A 88 -15.43 6.34 -20.18
N GLU A 89 -16.13 5.30 -20.63
CA GLU A 89 -16.31 4.04 -19.89
C GLU A 89 -14.98 3.36 -19.60
N VAL A 90 -14.12 3.20 -20.61
CA VAL A 90 -12.79 2.62 -20.46
C VAL A 90 -11.95 3.40 -19.46
N ALA A 91 -11.94 4.72 -19.54
CA ALA A 91 -11.20 5.57 -18.60
C ALA A 91 -11.76 5.47 -17.16
N PHE A 92 -13.08 5.43 -17.02
CA PHE A 92 -13.75 5.33 -15.72
C PHE A 92 -13.51 3.99 -15.03
N ILE A 93 -13.63 2.87 -15.75
CA ILE A 93 -13.35 1.53 -15.21
C ILE A 93 -11.91 1.46 -14.70
N MET A 94 -10.96 2.02 -15.45
CA MET A 94 -9.56 2.07 -15.00
C MET A 94 -9.37 2.93 -13.76
N ALA A 95 -10.06 4.06 -13.65
CA ALA A 95 -9.98 4.90 -12.47
C ALA A 95 -10.51 4.17 -11.21
N ILE A 96 -11.60 3.41 -11.34
CA ILE A 96 -12.10 2.55 -10.25
C ILE A 96 -11.07 1.47 -9.91
N GLY A 97 -10.51 0.79 -10.91
CA GLY A 97 -9.49 -0.24 -10.73
C GLY A 97 -8.29 0.26 -9.95
N ALA A 98 -7.77 1.43 -10.29
CA ALA A 98 -6.65 2.06 -9.58
C ALA A 98 -6.99 2.36 -8.10
N ILE A 99 -8.19 2.88 -7.80
CA ILE A 99 -8.64 3.13 -6.43
C ILE A 99 -8.73 1.83 -5.61
N LEU A 100 -9.22 0.74 -6.22
CA LEU A 100 -9.32 -0.56 -5.56
C LEU A 100 -7.94 -1.18 -5.31
N GLU A 101 -7.03 -1.06 -6.28
CA GLU A 101 -5.64 -1.50 -6.14
C GLU A 101 -4.95 -0.78 -4.99
N ASP A 102 -5.00 0.56 -4.95
CA ASP A 102 -4.42 1.37 -3.88
C ASP A 102 -4.94 0.98 -2.50
N ARG A 103 -6.25 0.75 -2.37
CA ARG A 103 -6.86 0.31 -1.11
C ARG A 103 -6.41 -1.09 -0.70
N THR A 104 -6.28 -1.99 -1.66
CA THR A 104 -5.85 -3.37 -1.39
C THR A 104 -4.40 -3.41 -0.95
N VAL A 105 -3.53 -2.69 -1.65
CA VAL A 105 -2.10 -2.55 -1.30
C VAL A 105 -1.94 -1.88 0.08
N ALA A 106 -2.72 -0.83 0.37
CA ALA A 106 -2.67 -0.16 1.67
C ALA A 106 -3.09 -1.09 2.82
N ARG A 107 -4.11 -1.95 2.62
CA ARG A 107 -4.52 -2.95 3.61
C ARG A 107 -3.43 -4.00 3.84
N ALA A 108 -2.83 -4.52 2.78
CA ALA A 108 -1.74 -5.49 2.86
C ALA A 108 -0.53 -4.91 3.61
N LYS A 109 -0.13 -3.68 3.29
CA LYS A 109 0.96 -2.98 3.99
C LYS A 109 0.66 -2.76 5.47
N LYS A 110 -0.59 -2.41 5.81
CA LYS A 110 -0.98 -2.24 7.22
C LYS A 110 -0.86 -3.54 8.01
N GLY A 111 -1.28 -4.68 7.43
CA GLY A 111 -1.12 -5.99 8.06
C GLY A 111 0.35 -6.32 8.33
N LEU A 112 1.22 -6.12 7.34
CA LEU A 112 2.65 -6.33 7.48
C LEU A 112 3.28 -5.39 8.52
N SER A 113 2.90 -4.12 8.53
CA SER A 113 3.39 -3.14 9.52
C SER A 113 2.99 -3.50 10.95
N GLN A 114 1.83 -4.11 11.15
CA GLN A 114 1.40 -4.59 12.47
C GLN A 114 2.28 -5.75 12.95
N LEU A 115 2.67 -6.67 12.07
CA LEU A 115 3.59 -7.75 12.41
C LEU A 115 4.99 -7.22 12.77
N ILE A 116 5.51 -6.26 12.01
CA ILE A 116 6.80 -5.62 12.30
C ILE A 116 6.75 -4.84 13.63
N ALA A 117 5.63 -4.19 13.95
CA ALA A 117 5.45 -3.48 15.22
C ALA A 117 5.38 -4.41 16.45
N LEU A 118 5.18 -5.72 16.25
CA LEU A 118 5.27 -6.71 17.32
C LEU A 118 6.72 -7.02 17.70
N ALA A 119 7.69 -6.80 16.79
CA ALA A 119 9.10 -6.97 17.09
C ALA A 119 9.57 -5.89 18.07
N PRO A 120 10.30 -6.27 19.13
CA PRO A 120 10.84 -5.31 20.08
C PRO A 120 11.87 -4.40 19.41
N GLN A 121 11.81 -3.13 19.74
CA GLN A 121 12.69 -2.11 19.16
C GLN A 121 13.98 -1.93 19.97
N GLU A 122 14.01 -2.36 21.22
CA GLU A 122 15.10 -2.17 22.16
C GLU A 122 15.41 -3.47 22.90
N GLY A 123 16.68 -3.64 23.27
CA GLY A 123 17.17 -4.66 24.18
C GLY A 123 17.95 -4.04 25.33
N ARG A 124 18.02 -4.76 26.45
CA ARG A 124 18.76 -4.36 27.67
C ARG A 124 20.06 -5.15 27.72
N ARG A 125 21.16 -4.54 27.25
CA ARG A 125 22.48 -5.16 27.24
C ARG A 125 23.16 -5.02 28.58
N LEU A 126 23.80 -6.09 29.05
CA LEU A 126 24.67 -6.13 30.24
C LEU A 126 26.12 -5.98 29.79
N THR A 127 26.81 -4.99 30.32
CA THR A 127 28.27 -4.81 30.15
C THR A 127 28.96 -4.85 31.49
N ALA A 128 30.05 -5.60 31.59
CA ALA A 128 30.88 -5.65 32.80
C ALA A 128 32.11 -4.76 32.61
N GLU A 129 32.14 -3.63 33.27
CA GLU A 129 33.33 -2.76 33.37
C GLU A 129 33.84 -2.68 34.80
N ASN A 130 35.11 -3.01 35.02
CA ASN A 130 35.78 -2.96 36.31
C ASN A 130 35.05 -3.74 37.43
N GLY A 131 34.43 -4.88 37.10
CA GLY A 131 33.67 -5.70 38.06
C GLY A 131 32.28 -5.17 38.40
N VAL A 132 31.83 -4.10 37.78
CA VAL A 132 30.48 -3.57 37.95
C VAL A 132 29.66 -3.89 36.68
N VAL A 133 28.55 -4.58 36.87
CA VAL A 133 27.60 -4.84 35.75
C VAL A 133 26.75 -3.61 35.55
N ARG A 134 26.80 -3.07 34.35
CA ARG A 134 25.96 -1.96 33.90
C ARG A 134 24.91 -2.46 32.92
N GLU A 135 23.71 -1.92 33.03
CA GLU A 135 22.62 -2.15 32.11
C GLU A 135 22.48 -0.94 31.18
N GLU A 136 22.45 -1.20 29.89
CA GLU A 136 22.24 -0.18 28.87
C GLU A 136 21.11 -0.61 27.93
N LYS A 137 20.13 0.29 27.71
CA LYS A 137 19.12 0.08 26.68
C LYS A 137 19.68 0.48 25.34
N ILE A 138 19.71 -0.47 24.41
CA ILE A 138 20.20 -0.25 23.06
C ILE A 138 19.11 -0.65 22.05
N PRO A 139 19.08 -0.02 20.85
CA PRO A 139 18.24 -0.45 19.75
C PRO A 139 18.52 -1.92 19.41
N ALA A 140 17.45 -2.68 19.10
CA ALA A 140 17.57 -4.10 18.76
C ALA A 140 18.55 -4.34 17.59
N GLU A 141 18.62 -3.40 16.64
CA GLU A 141 19.53 -3.44 15.49
C GLU A 141 21.03 -3.33 15.87
N GLN A 142 21.34 -2.87 17.06
CA GLN A 142 22.74 -2.72 17.57
C GLN A 142 23.18 -3.90 18.40
N ILE A 143 22.30 -4.86 18.69
CA ILE A 143 22.64 -6.09 19.41
C ILE A 143 23.48 -6.97 18.51
N GLN A 144 24.60 -7.47 19.04
CA GLN A 144 25.54 -8.32 18.32
C GLN A 144 25.57 -9.73 18.91
N GLU A 145 26.04 -10.68 18.11
CA GLU A 145 26.26 -12.05 18.58
C GLU A 145 27.28 -12.07 19.72
N GLY A 146 26.92 -12.70 20.83
CA GLY A 146 27.72 -12.73 22.05
C GLY A 146 27.34 -11.65 23.09
N ASP A 147 26.45 -10.72 22.74
CA ASP A 147 25.92 -9.78 23.75
C ASP A 147 25.09 -10.51 24.81
N LEU A 148 25.28 -10.16 26.08
CA LEU A 148 24.45 -10.64 27.16
C LEU A 148 23.30 -9.67 27.40
N LEU A 149 22.07 -10.19 27.29
CA LEU A 149 20.86 -9.40 27.43
C LEU A 149 20.10 -9.78 28.70
N ARG A 150 19.55 -8.80 29.40
CA ARG A 150 18.63 -9.02 30.51
C ARG A 150 17.19 -8.80 30.04
N ILE A 151 16.35 -9.80 30.24
CA ILE A 151 14.93 -9.74 29.92
C ILE A 151 14.15 -9.76 31.24
N LEU A 152 13.31 -8.76 31.47
CA LEU A 152 12.45 -8.67 32.62
C LEU A 152 11.08 -9.30 32.35
N PRO A 153 10.36 -9.74 33.40
CA PRO A 153 9.00 -10.25 33.24
C PRO A 153 8.09 -9.24 32.49
N GLY A 154 7.41 -9.71 31.46
CA GLY A 154 6.55 -8.89 30.59
C GLY A 154 7.29 -8.14 29.47
N GLU A 155 8.61 -8.18 29.41
CA GLU A 155 9.38 -7.64 28.29
C GLU A 155 9.37 -8.62 27.11
N LYS A 156 9.50 -8.09 25.90
CA LYS A 156 9.66 -8.89 24.67
C LYS A 156 11.15 -9.22 24.48
N ILE A 157 11.43 -10.43 24.05
CA ILE A 157 12.79 -10.86 23.69
C ILE A 157 13.16 -10.24 22.34
N PRO A 158 14.21 -9.40 22.26
CA PRO A 158 14.50 -8.60 21.07
C PRO A 158 15.16 -9.36 19.92
N VAL A 159 15.88 -10.44 20.21
CA VAL A 159 16.64 -11.25 19.23
C VAL A 159 16.61 -12.70 19.65
N ASP A 160 16.92 -13.59 18.72
CA ASP A 160 17.13 -15.00 19.03
C ASP A 160 18.38 -15.19 19.90
N GLY A 161 18.31 -16.11 20.84
CA GLY A 161 19.43 -16.36 21.78
C GLY A 161 19.25 -17.61 22.61
N VAL A 162 20.21 -17.84 23.50
CA VAL A 162 20.24 -18.96 24.45
C VAL A 162 20.12 -18.39 25.86
N ILE A 163 19.29 -19.01 26.69
CA ILE A 163 19.20 -18.66 28.12
C ILE A 163 20.46 -19.17 28.82
N VAL A 164 21.19 -18.26 29.46
CA VAL A 164 22.41 -18.59 30.18
C VAL A 164 22.19 -18.60 31.70
N GLU A 165 21.12 -17.96 32.18
CA GLU A 165 20.76 -17.92 33.61
C GLU A 165 19.26 -17.64 33.77
N GLY A 166 18.62 -18.32 34.70
CA GLY A 166 17.22 -18.13 35.06
C GLY A 166 16.26 -19.13 34.40
N GLN A 167 14.98 -18.92 34.72
CA GLN A 167 13.87 -19.67 34.10
C GLN A 167 12.67 -18.76 33.92
N THR A 168 11.89 -19.00 32.87
CA THR A 168 10.71 -18.21 32.59
C THR A 168 9.75 -18.97 31.65
N SER A 169 8.49 -18.53 31.64
CA SER A 169 7.51 -18.99 30.64
C SER A 169 7.40 -17.93 29.54
N VAL A 170 7.62 -18.32 28.29
CA VAL A 170 7.62 -17.43 27.11
C VAL A 170 6.34 -17.64 26.31
N ASP A 171 5.60 -16.57 26.09
CA ASP A 171 4.46 -16.56 25.19
C ASP A 171 4.94 -16.53 23.72
N GLN A 172 4.75 -17.64 23.04
CA GLN A 172 5.09 -17.82 21.61
C GLN A 172 3.85 -17.86 20.72
N SER A 173 2.67 -17.53 21.24
CA SER A 173 1.38 -17.67 20.54
C SER A 173 1.32 -16.94 19.20
N VAL A 174 2.01 -15.81 19.09
CA VAL A 174 2.07 -15.03 17.82
C VAL A 174 2.80 -15.78 16.70
N MET A 175 3.76 -16.65 17.05
CA MET A 175 4.57 -17.41 16.08
C MET A 175 4.03 -18.82 15.86
N THR A 176 3.65 -19.51 16.92
CA THR A 176 3.23 -20.92 16.88
C THR A 176 1.73 -21.11 16.76
N GLY A 177 0.93 -20.11 17.15
CA GLY A 177 -0.52 -20.20 17.30
C GLY A 177 -0.98 -20.94 18.55
N GLU A 178 -0.06 -21.45 19.39
CA GLU A 178 -0.38 -22.12 20.65
C GLU A 178 -0.61 -21.09 21.75
N SER A 179 -1.74 -21.20 22.47
CA SER A 179 -2.12 -20.25 23.52
C SER A 179 -1.41 -20.45 24.86
N LEU A 180 -0.74 -21.58 25.04
CA LEU A 180 -0.02 -21.88 26.28
C LEU A 180 1.43 -21.40 26.20
N PRO A 181 1.92 -20.64 27.20
CA PRO A 181 3.31 -20.24 27.27
C PRO A 181 4.22 -21.49 27.39
N ALA A 182 5.38 -21.43 26.76
CA ALA A 182 6.39 -22.49 26.83
C ALA A 182 7.40 -22.18 27.93
N ASP A 183 7.62 -23.12 28.84
CA ASP A 183 8.64 -23.01 29.90
C ASP A 183 10.04 -23.14 29.29
N LYS A 184 10.92 -22.24 29.66
CA LYS A 184 12.31 -22.16 29.20
C LYS A 184 13.23 -21.97 30.40
N GLU A 185 14.35 -22.70 30.39
CA GLU A 185 15.39 -22.65 31.42
C GLU A 185 16.78 -22.65 30.79
N ALA A 186 17.82 -22.33 31.62
CA ALA A 186 19.22 -22.32 31.21
C ALA A 186 19.78 -23.72 30.94
#